data_f609b6c925a16a4eb9488355f8a7bc33
#
_entry.id   f609b6c925a16a4eb9488355f8a7bc33
#
_cell.length_a   1.000
_cell.length_b   1.000
_cell.length_c   1.000
_cell.angle_alpha   90.00
_cell.angle_beta   90.00
_cell.angle_gamma   90.00
#
_symmetry.space_group_name_H-M   'P 1'
#
loop_
_entity.id
_entity.type
_entity.pdbx_description
1 polymer ?
#
loop_
_entity_poly.entity_id
_entity_poly.type
_entity_poly.pdbx_seq_one_letter_code
_entity_poly.pdbx_strand_id
1 'polypeptide(L)'
;MEPNQEQSPNLEECLKLLKGERDEQRLAGLLLVTKFCKADDHSSLCRVYDAVGPIFLDRLLRTGMGRGTISSGRGNNRDAYLSLAVTVLSTFSRVPEIASSEDMVVQIPLILEVMSTQSGSSVLEECYEFLYLVSTASENGLMRFYESKGIKILASQMSSLQDGSHLVEISVKLLQLILRRISLDTIQNNYLAELSVIVAVIARQFAVLHNSLKFEALHLLNAILSSKDSSQLRDALQLLPQDSWSHNIRVGVMAVLQNRVAPAERLQALILAESMISMYGEDWLIRQVSTNDAQDPTPADMCLLLVLEQSRVEIAVLLNELAYLKYEAPQDTSSTAEAYSLKRQNVVVAYSLVEKIIKLVSNVGENDGNLLDEGTFTKLIQQLNETVAVILEYLEDAKEHGQKKGDDLLASVRIIGSYLAEAPLACQEKVKDLLGYMLSVEGEDEQRPFYSVCFLLPMLCQITMKVEGCKALASCGELKAVLDCLSNLIGSNGYTVEDSSCIFLACDTIMNLLLKKDKVQLTLDGSVFADLLKALAYWSENTDDMSSMMMAASICALIFDFTSEEALLNQPDFNHSTLSSLYQLIARCLASSEQDTETDMDLSEIISAGFSRWAHRYPQIKVAVKI
;
A
#
# COMPACT_ATOMS: atom_id res chain seq x y z
N MET A 1 -32.54 61.46 -43.99
CA MET A 1 -33.25 60.53 -43.10
C MET A 1 -32.20 59.52 -42.61
N GLU A 2 -31.61 59.81 -41.47
CA GLU A 2 -30.69 58.87 -40.75
C GLU A 2 -31.54 57.79 -40.12
N PRO A 3 -31.10 56.53 -40.15
CA PRO A 3 -31.78 55.43 -39.45
C PRO A 3 -31.60 55.64 -37.98
N ASN A 4 -32.70 55.69 -37.22
CA ASN A 4 -32.74 55.64 -35.78
C ASN A 4 -31.84 54.46 -35.29
N GLN A 5 -30.73 54.81 -34.68
CA GLN A 5 -30.02 53.90 -33.79
C GLN A 5 -30.96 53.61 -32.60
N GLU A 6 -31.58 52.43 -32.60
CA GLU A 6 -32.17 51.87 -31.41
C GLU A 6 -31.00 51.72 -30.37
N GLN A 7 -30.97 52.64 -29.42
CA GLN A 7 -30.07 52.61 -28.31
C GLN A 7 -30.33 51.28 -27.57
N SER A 8 -29.40 50.34 -27.66
CA SER A 8 -29.41 49.15 -26.83
C SER A 8 -29.47 49.59 -25.35
N PRO A 9 -30.36 49.01 -24.54
CA PRO A 9 -30.49 49.39 -23.13
C PRO A 9 -29.13 49.26 -22.43
N ASN A 10 -28.72 50.34 -21.77
CA ASN A 10 -27.48 50.40 -21.05
C ASN A 10 -27.60 49.54 -19.74
N LEU A 11 -26.51 49.00 -19.23
CA LEU A 11 -26.48 48.24 -17.94
C LEU A 11 -27.22 48.99 -16.83
N GLU A 12 -27.15 50.31 -16.80
CA GLU A 12 -27.85 51.15 -15.80
C GLU A 12 -29.38 51.05 -15.88
N GLU A 13 -29.94 50.88 -17.06
CA GLU A 13 -31.39 50.67 -17.24
C GLU A 13 -31.81 49.27 -16.77
N CYS A 14 -30.97 48.25 -17.01
CA CYS A 14 -31.18 46.92 -16.49
C CYS A 14 -31.15 46.91 -14.96
N LEU A 15 -30.18 47.61 -14.33
CA LEU A 15 -30.07 47.73 -12.90
C LEU A 15 -31.28 48.43 -12.26
N LYS A 16 -31.89 49.41 -12.93
CA LYS A 16 -33.15 50.04 -12.48
C LYS A 16 -34.31 49.05 -12.48
N LEU A 17 -34.43 48.22 -13.52
CA LEU A 17 -35.46 47.18 -13.60
C LEU A 17 -35.27 46.11 -12.49
N LEU A 18 -34.05 45.73 -12.23
CA LEU A 18 -33.71 44.74 -11.17
C LEU A 18 -34.05 45.24 -9.77
N LYS A 19 -33.96 46.54 -9.53
CA LYS A 19 -34.36 47.18 -8.25
C LYS A 19 -35.86 47.46 -8.16
N GLY A 20 -36.65 47.15 -9.22
CA GLY A 20 -38.09 47.34 -9.22
C GLY A 20 -38.82 46.54 -8.14
N GLU A 21 -40.00 47.02 -7.70
CA GLU A 21 -40.79 46.35 -6.65
C GLU A 21 -41.52 45.09 -7.13
N ARG A 22 -41.79 44.99 -8.44
CA ARG A 22 -42.55 43.88 -9.03
C ARG A 22 -41.61 42.80 -9.58
N ASP A 23 -41.92 41.54 -9.32
CA ASP A 23 -41.14 40.41 -9.78
C ASP A 23 -41.04 40.31 -11.31
N GLU A 24 -42.08 40.75 -12.05
CA GLU A 24 -42.04 40.80 -13.53
C GLU A 24 -41.00 41.81 -14.04
N GLN A 25 -40.81 42.94 -13.35
CA GLN A 25 -39.79 43.94 -13.70
C GLN A 25 -38.39 43.39 -13.46
N ARG A 26 -38.17 42.71 -12.30
CA ARG A 26 -36.91 42.07 -11.98
C ARG A 26 -36.57 40.95 -12.95
N LEU A 27 -37.55 40.12 -13.32
CA LEU A 27 -37.40 39.08 -14.32
C LEU A 27 -37.00 39.65 -15.69
N ALA A 28 -37.68 40.71 -16.14
CA ALA A 28 -37.34 41.41 -17.39
C ALA A 28 -35.91 41.99 -17.34
N GLY A 29 -35.54 42.62 -16.22
CA GLY A 29 -34.19 43.11 -15.97
C GLY A 29 -33.15 42.02 -16.05
N LEU A 30 -33.41 40.85 -15.44
CA LEU A 30 -32.52 39.71 -15.43
C LEU A 30 -32.31 39.13 -16.84
N LEU A 31 -33.37 38.97 -17.62
CA LEU A 31 -33.30 38.52 -19.01
C LEU A 31 -32.54 39.51 -19.91
N LEU A 32 -32.63 40.82 -19.64
CA LEU A 32 -31.87 41.84 -20.37
C LEU A 32 -30.39 41.80 -19.99
N VAL A 33 -30.05 41.61 -18.72
CA VAL A 33 -28.66 41.53 -18.23
C VAL A 33 -27.88 40.39 -18.89
N THR A 34 -28.51 39.25 -19.16
CA THR A 34 -27.84 38.12 -19.85
C THR A 34 -27.33 38.49 -21.26
N LYS A 35 -27.83 39.55 -21.85
CA LYS A 35 -27.37 40.08 -23.16
C LYS A 35 -26.22 41.08 -23.06
N PHE A 36 -26.02 41.72 -21.90
CA PHE A 36 -25.08 42.82 -21.71
C PHE A 36 -23.91 42.52 -20.79
N CYS A 37 -24.07 41.67 -19.80
CA CYS A 37 -22.97 41.22 -18.95
C CYS A 37 -22.22 40.06 -19.61
N LYS A 38 -20.92 40.24 -19.81
CA LYS A 38 -20.04 39.12 -20.13
C LYS A 38 -19.72 38.35 -18.84
N ALA A 39 -19.58 37.04 -18.96
CA ALA A 39 -19.28 36.17 -17.83
C ALA A 39 -17.95 36.50 -17.10
N ASP A 40 -17.04 37.22 -17.78
CA ASP A 40 -15.74 37.62 -17.27
C ASP A 40 -15.72 39.02 -16.63
N ASP A 41 -16.84 39.75 -16.65
CA ASP A 41 -16.95 41.09 -16.05
C ASP A 41 -17.44 41.00 -14.60
N HIS A 42 -16.52 40.65 -13.69
CA HIS A 42 -16.79 40.48 -12.25
C HIS A 42 -17.42 41.75 -11.63
N SER A 43 -16.96 42.93 -12.02
CA SER A 43 -17.51 44.20 -11.49
C SER A 43 -18.97 44.40 -11.81
N SER A 44 -19.35 44.16 -13.07
CA SER A 44 -20.75 44.23 -13.48
C SER A 44 -21.59 43.12 -12.84
N LEU A 45 -21.06 41.92 -12.71
CA LEU A 45 -21.75 40.81 -12.02
C LEU A 45 -22.04 41.09 -10.54
N CYS A 46 -21.11 41.70 -9.81
CA CYS A 46 -21.34 42.11 -8.41
C CYS A 46 -22.47 43.15 -8.33
N ARG A 47 -22.45 44.18 -9.21
CA ARG A 47 -23.50 45.21 -9.23
C ARG A 47 -24.88 44.65 -9.58
N VAL A 48 -24.91 43.65 -10.46
CA VAL A 48 -26.16 42.96 -10.83
C VAL A 48 -26.66 42.12 -9.68
N TYR A 49 -25.78 41.37 -9.02
CA TYR A 49 -26.11 40.55 -7.85
C TYR A 49 -26.73 41.39 -6.71
N ASP A 50 -26.09 42.51 -6.37
CA ASP A 50 -26.60 43.46 -5.38
C ASP A 50 -27.98 44.05 -5.79
N ALA A 51 -28.20 44.29 -7.06
CA ALA A 51 -29.47 44.84 -7.57
C ALA A 51 -30.60 43.81 -7.58
N VAL A 52 -30.28 42.53 -7.88
CA VAL A 52 -31.24 41.40 -7.90
C VAL A 52 -31.66 41.04 -6.48
N GLY A 53 -30.70 40.91 -5.61
CA GLY A 53 -30.84 40.48 -4.22
C GLY A 53 -31.16 38.99 -4.05
N PRO A 54 -30.66 38.39 -2.93
CA PRO A 54 -30.73 36.94 -2.71
C PRO A 54 -32.17 36.43 -2.53
N ILE A 55 -33.07 37.24 -1.95
CA ILE A 55 -34.47 36.85 -1.71
C ILE A 55 -35.23 36.62 -3.04
N PHE A 56 -34.94 37.41 -4.08
CA PHE A 56 -35.58 37.22 -5.37
C PHE A 56 -35.06 35.97 -6.06
N LEU A 57 -33.76 35.67 -5.98
CA LEU A 57 -33.17 34.46 -6.52
C LEU A 57 -33.74 33.20 -5.88
N ASP A 58 -33.86 33.17 -4.53
CA ASP A 58 -34.50 32.08 -3.80
C ASP A 58 -35.96 31.85 -4.24
N ARG A 59 -36.75 32.95 -4.35
CA ARG A 59 -38.13 32.85 -4.84
C ARG A 59 -38.22 32.36 -6.27
N LEU A 60 -37.33 32.80 -7.14
CA LEU A 60 -37.28 32.37 -8.54
C LEU A 60 -37.00 30.90 -8.66
N LEU A 61 -35.99 30.39 -7.90
CA LEU A 61 -35.62 28.98 -7.84
C LEU A 61 -36.78 28.12 -7.31
N ARG A 62 -37.42 28.52 -6.19
CA ARG A 62 -38.58 27.80 -5.62
C ARG A 62 -39.78 27.81 -6.53
N THR A 63 -40.00 28.88 -7.28
CA THR A 63 -41.08 28.95 -8.29
C THR A 63 -40.83 27.96 -9.42
N GLY A 64 -39.60 27.89 -9.95
CA GLY A 64 -39.20 26.90 -10.93
C GLY A 64 -39.34 25.45 -10.43
N MET A 65 -39.09 25.20 -9.14
CA MET A 65 -39.31 23.91 -8.48
C MET A 65 -40.81 23.61 -8.22
N GLY A 66 -41.73 24.55 -8.52
CA GLY A 66 -43.17 24.37 -8.29
C GLY A 66 -43.63 24.62 -6.85
N ARG A 67 -42.80 25.24 -6.02
CA ARG A 67 -43.11 25.62 -4.63
C ARG A 67 -43.45 27.10 -4.43
N GLY A 68 -43.53 27.89 -5.50
CA GLY A 68 -43.85 29.32 -5.46
C GLY A 68 -45.33 29.58 -5.34
N THR A 69 -45.67 30.78 -4.80
CA THR A 69 -47.03 31.28 -4.63
C THR A 69 -47.64 31.83 -5.95
N ILE A 70 -46.88 31.85 -7.03
CA ILE A 70 -47.38 32.29 -8.34
C ILE A 70 -48.26 31.17 -8.91
N SER A 71 -49.54 31.25 -8.56
CA SER A 71 -50.55 30.40 -9.11
C SER A 71 -50.75 30.80 -10.57
N SER A 72 -50.71 29.84 -11.43
CA SER A 72 -51.34 29.79 -12.67
C SER A 72 -50.49 29.80 -13.93
N GLY A 73 -50.87 28.89 -14.67
CA GLY A 73 -50.68 28.90 -16.11
C GLY A 73 -49.60 27.95 -16.61
N ARG A 74 -50.03 26.75 -16.95
CA ARG A 74 -49.39 25.78 -17.89
C ARG A 74 -47.92 25.44 -17.58
N GLY A 75 -47.66 24.17 -17.35
CA GLY A 75 -46.39 23.56 -17.02
C GLY A 75 -45.15 24.02 -17.81
N ASN A 76 -45.32 24.63 -18.96
CA ASN A 76 -44.25 25.13 -19.82
C ASN A 76 -43.42 26.28 -19.24
N ASN A 77 -43.92 27.04 -18.25
CA ASN A 77 -43.18 28.18 -17.71
C ASN A 77 -42.29 27.79 -16.53
N ARG A 78 -42.55 26.66 -15.87
CA ARG A 78 -41.75 26.21 -14.69
C ARG A 78 -40.32 25.87 -15.08
N ASP A 79 -40.14 25.10 -16.15
CA ASP A 79 -38.82 24.67 -16.61
C ASP A 79 -37.99 25.87 -17.08
N ALA A 80 -38.64 26.88 -17.69
CA ALA A 80 -37.96 28.10 -18.06
C ALA A 80 -37.50 28.94 -16.85
N TYR A 81 -38.31 29.02 -15.78
CA TYR A 81 -37.92 29.70 -14.55
C TYR A 81 -36.81 28.95 -13.82
N LEU A 82 -36.88 27.62 -13.78
CA LEU A 82 -35.86 26.78 -13.19
C LEU A 82 -34.52 26.94 -13.93
N SER A 83 -34.54 26.82 -15.25
CA SER A 83 -33.35 26.99 -16.09
C SER A 83 -32.74 28.38 -15.89
N LEU A 84 -33.55 29.43 -15.93
CA LEU A 84 -33.05 30.79 -15.71
C LEU A 84 -32.43 30.97 -14.32
N ALA A 85 -33.11 30.49 -13.27
CA ALA A 85 -32.63 30.61 -11.90
C ALA A 85 -31.26 29.92 -11.71
N VAL A 86 -31.12 28.69 -12.19
CA VAL A 86 -29.89 27.91 -12.06
C VAL A 86 -28.75 28.52 -12.89
N THR A 87 -29.03 28.93 -14.15
CA THR A 87 -28.02 29.59 -14.99
C THR A 87 -27.51 30.89 -14.36
N VAL A 88 -28.41 31.69 -13.79
CA VAL A 88 -28.04 32.95 -13.11
C VAL A 88 -27.21 32.65 -11.83
N LEU A 89 -27.61 31.68 -11.02
CA LEU A 89 -26.86 31.29 -9.82
C LEU A 89 -25.48 30.76 -10.20
N SER A 90 -25.36 29.89 -11.22
CA SER A 90 -24.09 29.42 -11.75
C SER A 90 -23.21 30.57 -12.25
N THR A 91 -23.77 31.52 -12.98
CA THR A 91 -23.04 32.70 -13.47
C THR A 91 -22.51 33.56 -12.32
N PHE A 92 -23.30 33.80 -11.28
CA PHE A 92 -22.86 34.56 -10.10
C PHE A 92 -21.79 33.81 -9.30
N SER A 93 -21.86 32.49 -9.23
CA SER A 93 -20.85 31.68 -8.51
C SER A 93 -19.46 31.73 -9.15
N ARG A 94 -19.31 32.22 -10.38
CA ARG A 94 -18.00 32.45 -11.02
C ARG A 94 -17.23 33.61 -10.39
N VAL A 95 -17.90 34.45 -9.60
CA VAL A 95 -17.27 35.52 -8.83
C VAL A 95 -17.01 35.01 -7.42
N PRO A 96 -15.74 34.85 -6.99
CA PRO A 96 -15.40 34.21 -5.72
C PRO A 96 -16.03 34.86 -4.47
N GLU A 97 -16.17 36.22 -4.48
CA GLU A 97 -16.76 36.97 -3.40
C GLU A 97 -18.25 36.65 -3.25
N ILE A 98 -18.96 36.46 -4.35
CA ILE A 98 -20.37 36.07 -4.37
C ILE A 98 -20.50 34.60 -3.99
N ALA A 99 -19.68 33.73 -4.59
CA ALA A 99 -19.71 32.28 -4.34
C ALA A 99 -19.50 31.93 -2.86
N SER A 100 -18.65 32.72 -2.17
CA SER A 100 -18.37 32.52 -0.73
C SER A 100 -19.45 33.07 0.20
N SER A 101 -20.46 33.78 -0.34
CA SER A 101 -21.52 34.40 0.47
C SER A 101 -22.45 33.35 1.08
N GLU A 102 -22.96 33.62 2.29
CA GLU A 102 -23.93 32.75 2.96
C GLU A 102 -25.21 32.56 2.13
N ASP A 103 -25.64 33.60 1.41
CA ASP A 103 -26.79 33.54 0.52
C ASP A 103 -26.66 32.49 -0.59
N MET A 104 -25.44 32.28 -1.11
CA MET A 104 -25.16 31.22 -2.11
C MET A 104 -25.06 29.86 -1.44
N VAL A 105 -24.44 29.76 -0.26
CA VAL A 105 -24.33 28.53 0.52
C VAL A 105 -25.71 27.94 0.88
N VAL A 106 -26.66 28.79 1.27
CA VAL A 106 -28.04 28.38 1.58
C VAL A 106 -28.78 27.78 0.39
N GLN A 107 -28.39 28.09 -0.87
CA GLN A 107 -29.02 27.51 -2.07
C GLN A 107 -28.58 26.06 -2.36
N ILE A 108 -27.45 25.58 -1.79
CA ILE A 108 -26.91 24.24 -2.07
C ILE A 108 -27.96 23.12 -1.93
N PRO A 109 -28.75 23.03 -0.83
CA PRO A 109 -29.76 21.96 -0.70
C PRO A 109 -30.82 22.01 -1.81
N LEU A 110 -31.21 23.20 -2.25
CA LEU A 110 -32.22 23.36 -3.32
C LEU A 110 -31.66 22.92 -4.68
N ILE A 111 -30.41 23.28 -4.99
CA ILE A 111 -29.75 22.84 -6.22
C ILE A 111 -29.56 21.31 -6.21
N LEU A 112 -29.19 20.70 -5.07
CA LEU A 112 -29.11 19.25 -4.95
C LEU A 112 -30.48 18.57 -5.15
N GLU A 113 -31.55 19.19 -4.69
CA GLU A 113 -32.91 18.70 -4.95
C GLU A 113 -33.30 18.80 -6.44
N VAL A 114 -32.92 19.90 -7.12
CA VAL A 114 -33.10 20.04 -8.58
C VAL A 114 -32.36 18.91 -9.31
N MET A 115 -31.12 18.61 -8.94
CA MET A 115 -30.36 17.49 -9.55
C MET A 115 -31.04 16.14 -9.34
N SER A 116 -31.65 15.92 -8.18
CA SER A 116 -32.32 14.64 -7.88
C SER A 116 -33.61 14.43 -8.66
N THR A 117 -34.29 15.52 -9.06
CA THR A 117 -35.60 15.46 -9.74
C THR A 117 -35.52 15.61 -11.26
N GLN A 118 -34.43 16.22 -11.77
CA GLN A 118 -34.27 16.61 -13.18
C GLN A 118 -33.15 15.81 -13.86
N SER A 119 -33.21 14.48 -13.80
CA SER A 119 -32.22 13.63 -14.48
C SER A 119 -32.23 13.84 -15.99
N GLY A 120 -31.11 14.27 -16.58
CA GLY A 120 -30.92 14.43 -18.01
C GLY A 120 -31.36 15.79 -18.58
N SER A 121 -31.61 16.81 -17.76
CA SER A 121 -31.93 18.18 -18.24
C SER A 121 -30.68 19.00 -18.60
N SER A 122 -30.88 20.01 -19.47
CA SER A 122 -29.83 20.97 -19.83
C SER A 122 -29.34 21.83 -18.63
N VAL A 123 -30.07 21.79 -17.53
CA VAL A 123 -29.77 22.53 -16.27
C VAL A 123 -28.76 21.80 -15.37
N LEU A 124 -28.47 20.55 -15.68
CA LEU A 124 -27.63 19.74 -14.83
C LEU A 124 -26.18 20.25 -14.81
N GLU A 125 -25.68 20.75 -15.94
CA GLU A 125 -24.31 21.28 -16.05
C GLU A 125 -24.11 22.51 -15.16
N GLU A 126 -25.06 23.44 -15.20
CA GLU A 126 -25.03 24.63 -14.36
C GLU A 126 -25.18 24.30 -12.86
N CYS A 127 -25.95 23.26 -12.51
CA CYS A 127 -26.04 22.78 -11.14
C CYS A 127 -24.68 22.27 -10.64
N TYR A 128 -23.99 21.47 -11.43
CA TYR A 128 -22.65 20.97 -11.08
C TYR A 128 -21.63 22.10 -10.97
N GLU A 129 -21.64 23.06 -11.94
CA GLU A 129 -20.76 24.23 -11.91
C GLU A 129 -20.99 25.06 -10.64
N PHE A 130 -22.25 25.36 -10.32
CA PHE A 130 -22.62 26.07 -9.10
C PHE A 130 -22.09 25.37 -7.84
N LEU A 131 -22.35 24.07 -7.68
CA LEU A 131 -21.93 23.31 -6.51
C LEU A 131 -20.40 23.29 -6.39
N TYR A 132 -19.69 23.12 -7.50
CA TYR A 132 -18.23 23.12 -7.50
C TYR A 132 -17.65 24.48 -7.09
N LEU A 133 -18.14 25.57 -7.70
CA LEU A 133 -17.64 26.91 -7.44
C LEU A 133 -17.92 27.37 -6.00
N VAL A 134 -19.12 27.15 -5.49
CA VAL A 134 -19.49 27.52 -4.11
C VAL A 134 -18.73 26.66 -3.10
N SER A 135 -18.58 25.36 -3.35
CA SER A 135 -17.81 24.46 -2.47
C SER A 135 -16.31 24.75 -2.49
N THR A 136 -15.79 25.31 -3.60
CA THR A 136 -14.37 25.71 -3.68
C THR A 136 -14.13 27.06 -2.99
N ALA A 137 -15.05 28.00 -3.13
CA ALA A 137 -14.93 29.34 -2.59
C ALA A 137 -15.14 29.41 -1.06
N SER A 138 -15.92 28.48 -0.48
CA SER A 138 -16.30 28.53 0.93
C SER A 138 -16.22 27.15 1.60
N GLU A 139 -15.55 27.09 2.74
CA GLU A 139 -15.53 25.89 3.59
C GLU A 139 -16.94 25.53 4.10
N ASN A 140 -17.74 26.55 4.46
CA ASN A 140 -19.15 26.36 4.82
C ASN A 140 -19.95 25.79 3.64
N GLY A 141 -19.64 26.22 2.41
CA GLY A 141 -20.24 25.66 1.19
C GLY A 141 -19.97 24.17 1.02
N LEU A 142 -18.72 23.75 1.19
CA LEU A 142 -18.33 22.34 1.13
C LEU A 142 -19.01 21.52 2.24
N MET A 143 -19.01 22.01 3.49
CA MET A 143 -19.69 21.33 4.59
C MET A 143 -21.21 21.25 4.36
N ARG A 144 -21.83 22.32 3.87
CA ARG A 144 -23.27 22.31 3.53
C ARG A 144 -23.61 21.32 2.43
N PHE A 145 -22.75 21.20 1.43
CA PHE A 145 -22.88 20.18 0.38
C PHE A 145 -22.85 18.76 0.96
N TYR A 146 -21.88 18.47 1.83
CA TYR A 146 -21.75 17.18 2.51
C TYR A 146 -22.97 16.85 3.40
N GLU A 147 -23.36 17.77 4.27
CA GLU A 147 -24.50 17.62 5.18
C GLU A 147 -25.84 17.45 4.45
N SER A 148 -25.98 18.10 3.28
CA SER A 148 -27.17 18.01 2.44
C SER A 148 -27.23 16.75 1.56
N LYS A 149 -26.43 15.72 1.90
CA LYS A 149 -26.35 14.43 1.18
C LYS A 149 -25.83 14.55 -0.25
N GLY A 150 -24.94 15.50 -0.51
CA GLY A 150 -24.35 15.72 -1.83
C GLY A 150 -23.66 14.46 -2.37
N ILE A 151 -22.93 13.69 -1.53
CA ILE A 151 -22.29 12.42 -1.92
C ILE A 151 -23.32 11.41 -2.46
N LYS A 152 -24.48 11.30 -1.82
CA LYS A 152 -25.54 10.40 -2.27
C LYS A 152 -26.07 10.76 -3.66
N ILE A 153 -26.23 12.06 -3.90
CA ILE A 153 -26.71 12.56 -5.21
C ILE A 153 -25.64 12.37 -6.28
N LEU A 154 -24.37 12.66 -5.96
CA LEU A 154 -23.26 12.37 -6.88
C LEU A 154 -23.21 10.89 -7.26
N ALA A 155 -23.28 9.98 -6.31
CA ALA A 155 -23.24 8.53 -6.57
C ALA A 155 -24.36 8.09 -7.52
N SER A 156 -25.58 8.59 -7.30
CA SER A 156 -26.73 8.25 -8.14
C SER A 156 -26.62 8.82 -9.56
N GLN A 157 -26.10 10.04 -9.72
CA GLN A 157 -25.96 10.70 -11.01
C GLN A 157 -24.77 10.14 -11.81
N MET A 158 -23.59 9.99 -11.19
CA MET A 158 -22.37 9.54 -11.85
C MET A 158 -22.53 8.20 -12.59
N SER A 159 -23.37 7.30 -12.07
CA SER A 159 -23.61 5.99 -12.72
C SER A 159 -24.33 6.11 -14.08
N SER A 160 -25.05 7.19 -14.32
CA SER A 160 -25.80 7.46 -15.57
C SER A 160 -25.09 8.44 -16.52
N LEU A 161 -24.01 9.10 -16.07
CA LEU A 161 -23.27 10.04 -16.91
C LEU A 161 -22.44 9.34 -17.99
N GLN A 162 -22.28 10.02 -19.12
CA GLN A 162 -21.42 9.56 -20.21
C GLN A 162 -19.95 9.61 -19.76
N ASP A 163 -19.18 8.58 -20.11
CA ASP A 163 -17.76 8.51 -19.81
C ASP A 163 -16.99 9.69 -20.40
N GLY A 164 -16.12 10.30 -19.59
CA GLY A 164 -15.31 11.44 -19.97
C GLY A 164 -16.06 12.76 -20.14
N SER A 165 -17.35 12.83 -19.78
CA SER A 165 -18.10 14.08 -19.83
C SER A 165 -17.58 15.10 -18.81
N HIS A 166 -17.81 16.39 -19.10
CA HIS A 166 -17.45 17.47 -18.18
C HIS A 166 -18.11 17.33 -16.80
N LEU A 167 -19.29 16.74 -16.73
CA LEU A 167 -19.99 16.47 -15.47
C LEU A 167 -19.25 15.44 -14.61
N VAL A 168 -18.66 14.41 -15.22
CA VAL A 168 -17.80 13.44 -14.51
C VAL A 168 -16.55 14.13 -13.98
N GLU A 169 -15.93 15.01 -14.78
CA GLU A 169 -14.77 15.79 -14.35
C GLU A 169 -15.08 16.65 -13.10
N ILE A 170 -16.18 17.40 -13.14
CA ILE A 170 -16.61 18.21 -11.99
C ILE A 170 -16.92 17.33 -10.78
N SER A 171 -17.57 16.17 -10.97
CA SER A 171 -17.86 15.23 -9.91
C SER A 171 -16.58 14.72 -9.23
N VAL A 172 -15.56 14.37 -10.00
CA VAL A 172 -14.25 13.94 -9.49
C VAL A 172 -13.60 15.07 -8.67
N LYS A 173 -13.62 16.31 -9.18
CA LYS A 173 -13.10 17.48 -8.46
C LYS A 173 -13.84 17.77 -7.16
N LEU A 174 -15.16 17.64 -7.13
CA LEU A 174 -15.96 17.78 -5.91
C LEU A 174 -15.58 16.70 -4.87
N LEU A 175 -15.42 15.46 -5.29
CA LEU A 175 -14.99 14.37 -4.42
C LEU A 175 -13.58 14.59 -3.86
N GLN A 176 -12.65 15.07 -4.67
CA GLN A 176 -11.32 15.46 -4.22
C GLN A 176 -11.36 16.57 -3.16
N LEU A 177 -12.22 17.58 -3.33
CA LEU A 177 -12.41 18.64 -2.34
C LEU A 177 -12.92 18.08 -1.00
N ILE A 178 -13.89 17.15 -1.05
CA ILE A 178 -14.44 16.51 0.14
C ILE A 178 -13.35 15.72 0.86
N LEU A 179 -12.61 14.87 0.15
CA LEU A 179 -11.56 14.02 0.74
C LEU A 179 -10.37 14.80 1.32
N ARG A 180 -10.14 16.03 0.85
CA ARG A 180 -9.12 16.93 1.44
C ARG A 180 -9.53 17.50 2.80
N ARG A 181 -10.83 17.55 3.11
CA ARG A 181 -11.36 18.24 4.30
C ARG A 181 -12.03 17.30 5.29
N ILE A 182 -12.63 16.23 4.81
CA ILE A 182 -13.38 15.27 5.62
C ILE A 182 -12.62 13.94 5.57
N SER A 183 -12.37 13.36 6.74
CA SER A 183 -11.68 12.08 6.81
C SER A 183 -12.47 10.98 6.10
N LEU A 184 -11.76 10.08 5.45
CA LEU A 184 -12.36 8.95 4.73
C LEU A 184 -13.23 8.10 5.68
N ASP A 185 -12.78 7.90 6.92
CA ASP A 185 -13.53 7.17 7.94
C ASP A 185 -14.91 7.79 8.21
N THR A 186 -14.99 9.13 8.33
CA THR A 186 -16.28 9.83 8.48
C THR A 186 -17.19 9.64 7.26
N ILE A 187 -16.60 9.63 6.06
CA ILE A 187 -17.37 9.42 4.82
C ILE A 187 -17.87 7.98 4.73
N GLN A 188 -17.06 6.99 5.06
CA GLN A 188 -17.43 5.58 5.07
C GLN A 188 -18.57 5.31 6.06
N ASN A 189 -18.49 5.84 7.27
CA ASN A 189 -19.52 5.65 8.29
C ASN A 189 -20.90 6.18 7.85
N ASN A 190 -20.96 7.20 7.00
CA ASN A 190 -22.21 7.84 6.56
C ASN A 190 -22.67 7.41 5.15
N TYR A 191 -21.74 7.05 4.25
CA TYR A 191 -21.99 6.90 2.82
C TYR A 191 -21.26 5.70 2.20
N LEU A 192 -21.13 4.58 2.91
CA LEU A 192 -20.36 3.40 2.46
C LEU A 192 -20.85 2.84 1.11
N ALA A 193 -22.17 2.69 0.97
CA ALA A 193 -22.76 2.16 -0.25
C ALA A 193 -22.58 3.09 -1.44
N GLU A 194 -22.76 4.40 -1.22
CA GLU A 194 -22.56 5.43 -2.22
C GLU A 194 -21.09 5.52 -2.66
N LEU A 195 -20.18 5.42 -1.71
CA LEU A 195 -18.74 5.43 -1.98
C LEU A 195 -18.31 4.22 -2.81
N SER A 196 -18.88 3.04 -2.55
CA SER A 196 -18.62 1.84 -3.34
C SER A 196 -19.07 2.01 -4.80
N VAL A 197 -20.23 2.63 -5.04
CA VAL A 197 -20.71 2.95 -6.39
C VAL A 197 -19.78 3.96 -7.07
N ILE A 198 -19.37 5.00 -6.36
CA ILE A 198 -18.44 6.02 -6.87
C ILE A 198 -17.12 5.38 -7.29
N VAL A 199 -16.52 4.52 -6.45
CA VAL A 199 -15.27 3.80 -6.77
C VAL A 199 -15.44 2.97 -8.05
N ALA A 200 -16.56 2.26 -8.22
CA ALA A 200 -16.82 1.47 -9.42
C ALA A 200 -16.92 2.33 -10.68
N VAL A 201 -17.57 3.50 -10.61
CA VAL A 201 -17.66 4.43 -11.74
C VAL A 201 -16.28 5.03 -12.06
N ILE A 202 -15.52 5.46 -11.05
CA ILE A 202 -14.20 6.05 -11.26
C ILE A 202 -13.23 5.01 -11.83
N ALA A 203 -13.30 3.74 -11.39
CA ALA A 203 -12.52 2.65 -11.95
C ALA A 203 -12.81 2.47 -13.46
N ARG A 204 -14.07 2.59 -13.87
CA ARG A 204 -14.46 2.57 -15.29
C ARG A 204 -13.85 3.76 -16.06
N GLN A 205 -13.92 4.97 -15.50
CA GLN A 205 -13.29 6.14 -16.10
C GLN A 205 -11.77 5.93 -16.26
N PHE A 206 -11.12 5.40 -15.23
CA PHE A 206 -9.69 5.09 -15.25
C PHE A 206 -9.32 4.07 -16.34
N ALA A 207 -10.18 3.08 -16.60
CA ALA A 207 -9.96 2.10 -17.67
C ALA A 207 -10.09 2.71 -19.07
N VAL A 208 -11.16 3.46 -19.29
CA VAL A 208 -11.63 3.83 -20.65
C VAL A 208 -10.97 5.12 -21.16
N LEU A 209 -10.64 6.07 -20.29
CA LEU A 209 -10.18 7.39 -20.72
C LEU A 209 -8.71 7.42 -21.14
N HIS A 210 -8.40 8.37 -22.04
CA HIS A 210 -7.06 8.64 -22.55
C HIS A 210 -6.61 10.11 -22.42
N ASN A 211 -7.31 10.87 -21.57
CA ASN A 211 -7.06 12.29 -21.30
C ASN A 211 -6.59 12.52 -19.85
N SER A 212 -6.44 13.79 -19.44
CA SER A 212 -6.03 14.18 -18.08
C SER A 212 -6.95 13.63 -16.98
N LEU A 213 -8.24 13.47 -17.25
CA LEU A 213 -9.21 12.92 -16.28
C LEU A 213 -8.86 11.49 -15.85
N LYS A 214 -8.14 10.73 -16.69
CA LYS A 214 -7.61 9.42 -16.30
C LYS A 214 -6.68 9.51 -15.07
N PHE A 215 -5.82 10.51 -15.01
CA PHE A 215 -4.90 10.71 -13.89
C PHE A 215 -5.61 11.26 -12.66
N GLU A 216 -6.62 12.13 -12.86
CA GLU A 216 -7.48 12.57 -11.77
C GLU A 216 -8.23 11.38 -11.13
N ALA A 217 -8.71 10.46 -11.96
CA ALA A 217 -9.33 9.22 -11.50
C ALA A 217 -8.34 8.32 -10.74
N LEU A 218 -7.10 8.17 -11.23
CA LEU A 218 -6.02 7.45 -10.57
C LEU A 218 -5.72 8.01 -9.18
N HIS A 219 -5.54 9.34 -9.09
CA HIS A 219 -5.25 10.00 -7.82
C HIS A 219 -6.40 9.85 -6.81
N LEU A 220 -7.64 9.93 -7.29
CA LEU A 220 -8.81 9.75 -6.44
C LEU A 220 -8.96 8.31 -5.96
N LEU A 221 -8.73 7.30 -6.82
CA LEU A 221 -8.71 5.89 -6.44
C LEU A 221 -7.63 5.63 -5.38
N ASN A 222 -6.43 6.18 -5.55
CA ASN A 222 -5.37 6.06 -4.56
C ASN A 222 -5.77 6.71 -3.22
N ALA A 223 -6.32 7.92 -3.23
CA ALA A 223 -6.76 8.59 -2.00
C ALA A 223 -7.79 7.77 -1.21
N ILE A 224 -8.63 7.00 -1.92
CA ILE A 224 -9.68 6.18 -1.30
C ILE A 224 -9.14 4.80 -0.90
N LEU A 225 -8.46 4.08 -1.79
CA LEU A 225 -8.12 2.66 -1.60
C LEU A 225 -6.81 2.43 -0.84
N SER A 226 -5.84 3.36 -0.93
CA SER A 226 -4.55 3.24 -0.23
C SER A 226 -4.59 3.76 1.21
N SER A 227 -5.72 4.31 1.66
CA SER A 227 -5.88 4.78 3.03
C SER A 227 -5.91 3.60 4.01
N LYS A 228 -5.25 3.76 5.16
CA LYS A 228 -5.31 2.79 6.28
C LYS A 228 -6.74 2.61 6.80
N ASP A 229 -7.55 3.66 6.70
CA ASP A 229 -8.93 3.69 7.19
C ASP A 229 -9.93 3.09 6.19
N SER A 230 -9.48 2.47 5.10
CA SER A 230 -10.36 1.96 4.04
C SER A 230 -10.89 0.53 4.27
N SER A 231 -10.72 -0.07 5.46
CA SER A 231 -11.08 -1.47 5.73
C SER A 231 -12.55 -1.78 5.44
N GLN A 232 -13.48 -0.99 5.97
CA GLN A 232 -14.93 -1.20 5.77
C GLN A 232 -15.32 -1.07 4.28
N LEU A 233 -14.71 -0.12 3.57
CA LEU A 233 -14.94 0.05 2.13
C LEU A 233 -14.40 -1.14 1.34
N ARG A 234 -13.24 -1.66 1.71
CA ARG A 234 -12.66 -2.85 1.08
C ARG A 234 -13.60 -4.05 1.22
N ASP A 235 -14.13 -4.28 2.41
CA ASP A 235 -15.10 -5.34 2.65
C ASP A 235 -16.37 -5.16 1.80
N ALA A 236 -16.90 -3.93 1.73
CA ALA A 236 -18.05 -3.61 0.91
C ALA A 236 -17.78 -3.79 -0.60
N LEU A 237 -16.59 -3.42 -1.07
CA LEU A 237 -16.19 -3.59 -2.47
C LEU A 237 -15.96 -5.05 -2.85
N GLN A 238 -15.52 -5.90 -1.92
CA GLN A 238 -15.38 -7.34 -2.14
C GLN A 238 -16.73 -8.04 -2.33
N LEU A 239 -17.81 -7.48 -1.79
CA LEU A 239 -19.18 -7.99 -1.99
C LEU A 239 -19.78 -7.61 -3.36
N LEU A 240 -19.23 -6.61 -4.04
CA LEU A 240 -19.64 -6.27 -5.40
C LEU A 240 -19.15 -7.33 -6.39
N PRO A 241 -19.84 -7.51 -7.55
CA PRO A 241 -19.36 -8.38 -8.62
C PRO A 241 -17.94 -7.96 -9.02
N GLN A 242 -16.94 -8.80 -8.69
CA GLN A 242 -15.52 -8.49 -8.84
C GLN A 242 -15.11 -8.23 -10.29
N ASP A 243 -15.87 -8.77 -11.25
CA ASP A 243 -15.49 -8.84 -12.65
C ASP A 243 -15.55 -7.50 -13.39
N SER A 244 -16.14 -6.46 -12.79
CA SER A 244 -16.25 -5.15 -13.47
C SER A 244 -15.25 -4.11 -12.96
N TRP A 245 -15.31 -3.70 -11.71
CA TRP A 245 -14.53 -2.57 -11.21
C TRP A 245 -13.06 -2.91 -10.95
N SER A 246 -12.77 -4.07 -10.37
CA SER A 246 -11.40 -4.55 -10.12
C SER A 246 -10.65 -4.80 -11.44
N HIS A 247 -11.34 -5.37 -12.45
CA HIS A 247 -10.82 -5.51 -13.81
C HIS A 247 -10.54 -4.14 -14.44
N ASN A 248 -11.44 -3.17 -14.31
CA ASN A 248 -11.26 -1.83 -14.83
C ASN A 248 -10.00 -1.16 -14.22
N ILE A 249 -9.76 -1.32 -12.92
CA ILE A 249 -8.52 -0.83 -12.30
C ILE A 249 -7.30 -1.49 -12.95
N ARG A 250 -7.31 -2.81 -13.16
CA ARG A 250 -6.20 -3.53 -13.81
C ARG A 250 -5.94 -3.02 -15.22
N VAL A 251 -6.97 -2.84 -16.03
CA VAL A 251 -6.87 -2.26 -17.38
C VAL A 251 -6.28 -0.85 -17.33
N GLY A 252 -6.75 -0.01 -16.41
CA GLY A 252 -6.25 1.33 -16.22
C GLY A 252 -4.78 1.37 -15.80
N VAL A 253 -4.36 0.53 -14.87
CA VAL A 253 -2.96 0.37 -14.44
C VAL A 253 -2.08 -0.06 -15.61
N MET A 254 -2.45 -1.12 -16.33
CA MET A 254 -1.70 -1.56 -17.50
C MET A 254 -1.56 -0.43 -18.53
N ALA A 255 -2.63 0.29 -18.82
CA ALA A 255 -2.60 1.40 -19.77
C ALA A 255 -1.65 2.53 -19.35
N VAL A 256 -1.53 2.82 -18.05
CA VAL A 256 -0.56 3.80 -17.54
C VAL A 256 0.87 3.26 -17.67
N LEU A 257 1.11 2.01 -17.26
CA LEU A 257 2.45 1.41 -17.24
C LEU A 257 3.02 1.14 -18.65
N GLN A 258 2.17 0.90 -19.65
CA GLN A 258 2.57 0.71 -21.05
C GLN A 258 2.93 1.99 -21.78
N ASN A 259 2.41 3.13 -21.33
CA ASN A 259 2.55 4.39 -22.02
C ASN A 259 3.68 5.25 -21.44
N ARG A 260 4.19 6.19 -22.27
CA ARG A 260 5.17 7.19 -21.84
C ARG A 260 4.47 8.29 -21.03
N VAL A 261 4.27 8.04 -19.75
CA VAL A 261 3.71 9.00 -18.79
C VAL A 261 4.80 9.54 -17.87
N ALA A 262 4.48 10.61 -17.12
CA ALA A 262 5.38 11.15 -16.13
C ALA A 262 5.73 10.10 -15.05
N PRO A 263 6.95 10.09 -14.48
CA PRO A 263 7.34 9.15 -13.44
C PRO A 263 6.39 9.15 -12.23
N ALA A 264 5.90 10.33 -11.83
CA ALA A 264 4.94 10.45 -10.74
C ALA A 264 3.65 9.66 -11.01
N GLU A 265 3.12 9.68 -12.23
CA GLU A 265 1.90 8.95 -12.60
C GLU A 265 2.12 7.43 -12.64
N ARG A 266 3.31 6.98 -13.07
CA ARG A 266 3.67 5.56 -13.01
C ARG A 266 3.72 5.06 -11.58
N LEU A 267 4.35 5.83 -10.69
CA LEU A 267 4.39 5.51 -9.28
C LEU A 267 2.99 5.44 -8.67
N GLN A 268 2.10 6.38 -9.02
CA GLN A 268 0.70 6.34 -8.57
C GLN A 268 -0.02 5.07 -9.06
N ALA A 269 0.26 4.61 -10.28
CA ALA A 269 -0.28 3.34 -10.78
C ALA A 269 0.26 2.12 -10.03
N LEU A 270 1.54 2.13 -9.62
CA LEU A 270 2.14 1.09 -8.78
C LEU A 270 1.54 1.09 -7.36
N ILE A 271 1.31 2.27 -6.77
CA ILE A 271 0.63 2.38 -5.46
C ILE A 271 -0.79 1.78 -5.53
N LEU A 272 -1.52 2.06 -6.61
CA LEU A 272 -2.84 1.48 -6.81
C LEU A 272 -2.78 -0.04 -6.99
N ALA A 273 -1.83 -0.55 -7.75
CA ALA A 273 -1.60 -1.98 -7.93
C ALA A 273 -1.29 -2.67 -6.60
N GLU A 274 -0.43 -2.06 -5.77
CA GLU A 274 -0.10 -2.56 -4.43
C GLU A 274 -1.34 -2.65 -3.53
N SER A 275 -2.18 -1.61 -3.53
CA SER A 275 -3.44 -1.58 -2.79
C SER A 275 -4.41 -2.67 -3.25
N MET A 276 -4.50 -2.93 -4.56
CA MET A 276 -5.34 -3.98 -5.13
C MET A 276 -4.84 -5.38 -4.77
N ILE A 277 -3.53 -5.61 -4.81
CA ILE A 277 -2.93 -6.88 -4.39
C ILE A 277 -3.14 -7.10 -2.88
N SER A 278 -2.98 -6.06 -2.07
CA SER A 278 -3.25 -6.13 -0.63
C SER A 278 -4.71 -6.47 -0.30
N MET A 279 -5.65 -6.09 -1.19
CA MET A 279 -7.08 -6.36 -1.04
C MET A 279 -7.50 -7.74 -1.53
N TYR A 280 -6.97 -8.19 -2.68
CA TYR A 280 -7.44 -9.39 -3.39
C TYR A 280 -6.42 -10.53 -3.43
N GLY A 281 -5.22 -10.33 -2.89
CA GLY A 281 -4.10 -11.25 -3.02
C GLY A 281 -3.35 -11.10 -4.33
N GLU A 282 -2.25 -11.82 -4.43
CA GLU A 282 -1.31 -11.77 -5.54
C GLU A 282 -1.93 -12.23 -6.86
N ASP A 283 -2.94 -13.12 -6.81
CA ASP A 283 -3.66 -13.64 -7.97
C ASP A 283 -4.36 -12.54 -8.80
N TRP A 284 -4.59 -11.37 -8.21
CA TRP A 284 -5.15 -10.24 -8.95
C TRP A 284 -4.31 -9.86 -10.17
N LEU A 285 -2.99 -10.06 -10.12
CA LEU A 285 -2.09 -9.76 -11.24
C LEU A 285 -2.26 -10.68 -12.47
N ILE A 286 -2.72 -11.92 -12.26
CA ILE A 286 -2.82 -12.97 -13.29
C ILE A 286 -4.25 -13.40 -13.59
N ARG A 287 -5.26 -12.80 -12.94
CA ARG A 287 -6.65 -13.22 -13.07
C ARG A 287 -7.17 -12.98 -14.47
N GLN A 288 -7.63 -14.04 -15.13
CA GLN A 288 -8.38 -13.94 -16.38
C GLN A 288 -9.81 -13.53 -16.10
N VAL A 289 -10.32 -12.55 -16.85
CA VAL A 289 -11.74 -12.22 -16.84
C VAL A 289 -12.35 -12.81 -18.11
N SER A 290 -13.30 -13.72 -17.94
CA SER A 290 -14.10 -14.28 -19.02
C SER A 290 -15.07 -13.21 -19.52
N THR A 291 -14.62 -12.26 -20.33
CA THR A 291 -15.51 -11.35 -21.03
C THR A 291 -15.90 -11.96 -22.35
N ASN A 292 -17.20 -12.22 -22.54
CA ASN A 292 -17.76 -12.76 -23.79
C ASN A 292 -17.59 -11.83 -25.01
N ASP A 293 -17.08 -10.61 -24.82
CA ASP A 293 -16.98 -9.57 -25.83
C ASP A 293 -15.56 -9.15 -26.22
N ALA A 294 -14.51 -9.79 -25.72
CA ALA A 294 -13.14 -9.37 -26.00
C ALA A 294 -12.68 -9.88 -27.37
N GLN A 295 -12.61 -8.98 -28.35
CA GLN A 295 -12.02 -9.24 -29.67
C GLN A 295 -10.50 -9.47 -29.63
N ASP A 296 -9.79 -9.08 -28.54
CA ASP A 296 -8.38 -9.38 -28.29
C ASP A 296 -8.17 -9.59 -26.77
N PRO A 297 -8.07 -10.84 -26.30
CA PRO A 297 -7.76 -11.10 -24.90
C PRO A 297 -6.32 -10.66 -24.62
N THR A 298 -6.13 -9.61 -23.80
CA THR A 298 -4.80 -9.31 -23.26
C THR A 298 -4.31 -10.52 -22.47
N PRO A 299 -3.05 -10.97 -22.68
CA PRO A 299 -2.50 -12.09 -21.92
C PRO A 299 -2.68 -11.88 -20.42
N ALA A 300 -3.05 -12.94 -19.71
CA ALA A 300 -3.33 -12.88 -18.27
C ALA A 300 -2.12 -12.40 -17.44
N ASP A 301 -0.92 -12.72 -17.92
CA ASP A 301 0.37 -12.43 -17.33
C ASP A 301 0.90 -11.01 -17.61
N MET A 302 0.29 -10.29 -18.57
CA MET A 302 0.79 -8.99 -19.00
C MET A 302 0.81 -7.95 -17.87
N CYS A 303 -0.20 -7.96 -17.00
CA CYS A 303 -0.23 -7.05 -15.84
C CYS A 303 0.92 -7.34 -14.88
N LEU A 304 1.17 -8.60 -14.59
CA LEU A 304 2.27 -9.06 -13.75
C LEU A 304 3.63 -8.62 -14.30
N LEU A 305 3.90 -8.87 -15.59
CA LEU A 305 5.15 -8.47 -16.23
C LEU A 305 5.36 -6.95 -16.21
N LEU A 306 4.32 -6.16 -16.49
CA LEU A 306 4.41 -4.71 -16.48
C LEU A 306 4.63 -4.14 -15.07
N VAL A 307 3.94 -4.67 -14.07
CA VAL A 307 4.10 -4.23 -12.68
C VAL A 307 5.51 -4.54 -12.21
N LEU A 308 6.04 -5.74 -12.47
CA LEU A 308 7.40 -6.11 -12.08
C LEU A 308 8.44 -5.23 -12.80
N GLU A 309 8.33 -5.07 -14.13
CA GLU A 309 9.28 -4.25 -14.92
C GLU A 309 9.31 -2.80 -14.43
N GLN A 310 8.14 -2.19 -14.22
CA GLN A 310 8.08 -0.81 -13.73
C GLN A 310 8.54 -0.69 -12.26
N SER A 311 8.24 -1.68 -11.42
CA SER A 311 8.77 -1.71 -10.04
C SER A 311 10.30 -1.79 -10.03
N ARG A 312 10.91 -2.61 -10.91
CA ARG A 312 12.36 -2.69 -11.08
C ARG A 312 12.98 -1.33 -11.47
N VAL A 313 12.36 -0.67 -12.46
CA VAL A 313 12.83 0.66 -12.90
C VAL A 313 12.73 1.69 -11.79
N GLU A 314 11.59 1.73 -11.07
CA GLU A 314 11.41 2.66 -9.96
C GLU A 314 12.37 2.37 -8.80
N ILE A 315 12.63 1.10 -8.46
CA ILE A 315 13.63 0.72 -7.46
C ILE A 315 15.02 1.28 -7.85
N ALA A 316 15.46 1.05 -9.09
CA ALA A 316 16.76 1.52 -9.54
C ALA A 316 16.90 3.05 -9.45
N VAL A 317 15.86 3.79 -9.89
CA VAL A 317 15.84 5.25 -9.81
C VAL A 317 15.83 5.74 -8.38
N LEU A 318 14.92 5.18 -7.55
CA LEU A 318 14.74 5.63 -6.16
C LEU A 318 15.96 5.32 -5.29
N LEU A 319 16.58 4.15 -5.44
CA LEU A 319 17.81 3.80 -4.69
C LEU A 319 18.98 4.71 -5.07
N ASN A 320 19.15 5.01 -6.36
CA ASN A 320 20.17 5.96 -6.81
C ASN A 320 19.92 7.38 -6.26
N GLU A 321 18.67 7.84 -6.26
CA GLU A 321 18.30 9.13 -5.67
C GLU A 321 18.50 9.15 -4.14
N LEU A 322 18.22 8.05 -3.44
CA LEU A 322 18.47 7.93 -2.01
C LEU A 322 19.95 7.96 -1.70
N ALA A 323 20.78 7.24 -2.46
CA ALA A 323 22.24 7.28 -2.33
C ALA A 323 22.78 8.71 -2.53
N TYR A 324 22.33 9.40 -3.60
CA TYR A 324 22.68 10.79 -3.84
C TYR A 324 22.30 11.71 -2.66
N LEU A 325 21.06 11.60 -2.16
CA LEU A 325 20.57 12.41 -1.04
C LEU A 325 21.34 12.14 0.27
N LYS A 326 21.80 10.88 0.48
CA LYS A 326 22.56 10.50 1.67
C LYS A 326 24.00 10.96 1.64
N TYR A 327 24.68 10.80 0.48
CA TYR A 327 26.13 10.89 0.42
C TYR A 327 26.64 12.14 -0.27
N GLU A 328 25.89 12.71 -1.22
CA GLU A 328 26.36 13.80 -2.08
C GLU A 328 25.60 15.12 -1.88
N ALA A 329 24.33 15.07 -1.47
CA ALA A 329 23.50 16.27 -1.32
C ALA A 329 23.89 17.10 -0.08
N PRO A 330 23.78 18.45 -0.14
CA PRO A 330 23.94 19.30 1.04
C PRO A 330 22.93 18.96 2.12
N GLN A 331 23.38 18.60 3.31
CA GLN A 331 22.53 18.09 4.41
C GLN A 331 21.71 19.15 5.17
N ASP A 332 21.84 20.44 4.85
CA ASP A 332 21.34 21.54 5.68
C ASP A 332 19.98 22.14 5.26
N THR A 333 19.19 21.50 4.40
CA THR A 333 17.89 22.05 3.99
C THR A 333 16.73 21.14 4.39
N SER A 334 15.67 21.74 4.99
CA SER A 334 14.41 21.01 5.28
C SER A 334 13.82 20.31 4.04
N SER A 335 14.02 20.89 2.86
CA SER A 335 13.63 20.33 1.57
C SER A 335 14.33 18.99 1.27
N THR A 336 15.59 18.82 1.66
CA THR A 336 16.34 17.57 1.45
C THR A 336 15.78 16.44 2.34
N ALA A 337 15.45 16.75 3.59
CA ALA A 337 14.88 15.78 4.52
C ALA A 337 13.48 15.32 4.09
N GLU A 338 12.63 16.24 3.61
CA GLU A 338 11.31 15.90 3.06
C GLU A 338 11.42 15.04 1.80
N ALA A 339 12.31 15.41 0.88
CA ALA A 339 12.57 14.64 -0.33
C ALA A 339 13.07 13.22 0.00
N TYR A 340 13.98 13.09 0.95
CA TYR A 340 14.48 11.80 1.42
C TYR A 340 13.37 10.93 2.01
N SER A 341 12.55 11.49 2.89
CA SER A 341 11.40 10.77 3.50
C SER A 341 10.41 10.27 2.45
N LEU A 342 10.07 11.12 1.46
CA LEU A 342 9.17 10.76 0.37
C LEU A 342 9.75 9.64 -0.50
N LYS A 343 11.04 9.73 -0.88
CA LYS A 343 11.68 8.68 -1.68
C LYS A 343 11.72 7.35 -0.94
N ARG A 344 12.00 7.37 0.36
CA ARG A 344 11.96 6.19 1.23
C ARG A 344 10.59 5.52 1.24
N GLN A 345 9.50 6.29 1.38
CA GLN A 345 8.15 5.77 1.32
C GLN A 345 7.83 5.12 -0.05
N ASN A 346 8.30 5.73 -1.13
CA ASN A 346 8.08 5.21 -2.48
C ASN A 346 8.83 3.88 -2.72
N VAL A 347 10.06 3.73 -2.20
CA VAL A 347 10.81 2.46 -2.26
C VAL A 347 10.05 1.33 -1.56
N VAL A 348 9.43 1.62 -0.41
CA VAL A 348 8.64 0.62 0.34
C VAL A 348 7.51 0.05 -0.51
N VAL A 349 6.82 0.87 -1.31
CA VAL A 349 5.76 0.40 -2.22
C VAL A 349 6.32 -0.52 -3.29
N ALA A 350 7.42 -0.12 -3.94
CA ALA A 350 8.04 -0.92 -4.98
C ALA A 350 8.59 -2.25 -4.42
N TYR A 351 9.18 -2.23 -3.23
CA TYR A 351 9.62 -3.43 -2.53
C TYR A 351 8.46 -4.36 -2.15
N SER A 352 7.36 -3.80 -1.63
CA SER A 352 6.14 -4.57 -1.33
C SER A 352 5.61 -5.31 -2.55
N LEU A 353 5.59 -4.63 -3.72
CA LEU A 353 5.18 -5.27 -4.98
C LEU A 353 6.11 -6.41 -5.37
N VAL A 354 7.43 -6.20 -5.33
CA VAL A 354 8.41 -7.24 -5.66
C VAL A 354 8.29 -8.43 -4.72
N GLU A 355 8.15 -8.22 -3.41
CA GLU A 355 7.99 -9.29 -2.42
C GLU A 355 6.72 -10.12 -2.69
N LYS A 356 5.60 -9.47 -2.98
CA LYS A 356 4.34 -10.14 -3.36
C LYS A 356 4.46 -10.92 -4.66
N ILE A 357 5.22 -10.39 -5.62
CA ILE A 357 5.48 -11.10 -6.89
C ILE A 357 6.39 -12.31 -6.66
N ILE A 358 7.42 -12.20 -5.81
CA ILE A 358 8.25 -13.35 -5.44
C ILE A 358 7.36 -14.46 -4.86
N LYS A 359 6.49 -14.12 -3.91
CA LYS A 359 5.54 -15.06 -3.31
C LYS A 359 4.60 -15.69 -4.33
N LEU A 360 4.06 -14.90 -5.27
CA LEU A 360 3.22 -15.42 -6.35
C LEU A 360 3.97 -16.43 -7.22
N VAL A 361 5.20 -16.11 -7.63
CA VAL A 361 6.03 -16.97 -8.48
C VAL A 361 6.39 -18.27 -7.76
N SER A 362 6.68 -18.22 -6.45
CA SER A 362 6.94 -19.40 -5.61
C SER A 362 5.70 -20.30 -5.55
N ASN A 363 4.52 -19.74 -5.22
CA ASN A 363 3.27 -20.49 -5.13
C ASN A 363 2.85 -21.15 -6.47
N VAL A 364 3.11 -20.48 -7.59
CA VAL A 364 2.81 -21.02 -8.94
C VAL A 364 3.77 -22.15 -9.28
N GLY A 365 5.02 -22.09 -8.84
CA GLY A 365 6.02 -23.15 -9.04
C GLY A 365 5.70 -24.44 -8.28
N GLU A 366 5.03 -24.35 -7.12
CA GLU A 366 4.63 -25.50 -6.31
C GLU A 366 3.34 -26.17 -6.80
N ASN A 367 2.40 -25.39 -7.35
CA ASN A 367 1.11 -25.90 -7.83
C ASN A 367 1.21 -26.21 -9.33
N ASP A 368 1.12 -27.48 -9.74
CA ASP A 368 1.17 -28.00 -11.12
C ASP A 368 0.64 -27.01 -12.21
N GLY A 369 1.42 -26.15 -12.55
CA GLY A 369 1.90 -25.36 -13.60
C GLY A 369 1.08 -24.97 -14.82
N ASN A 370 -0.21 -24.61 -14.76
CA ASN A 370 -0.94 -24.11 -15.95
C ASN A 370 -1.30 -22.61 -15.92
N LEU A 371 -0.86 -21.86 -14.90
CA LEU A 371 -1.23 -20.42 -14.77
C LEU A 371 -0.29 -19.49 -15.54
N LEU A 372 0.98 -19.85 -15.67
CA LEU A 372 2.00 -19.09 -16.41
C LEU A 372 2.71 -19.98 -17.41
N ASP A 373 2.95 -19.47 -18.61
CA ASP A 373 3.76 -20.18 -19.60
C ASP A 373 5.27 -20.15 -19.25
N GLU A 374 6.04 -21.12 -19.70
CA GLU A 374 7.48 -21.25 -19.42
C GLU A 374 8.27 -19.99 -19.84
N GLY A 375 7.86 -19.36 -20.95
CA GLY A 375 8.52 -18.14 -21.44
C GLY A 375 8.30 -16.95 -20.53
N THR A 376 7.10 -16.80 -19.99
CA THR A 376 6.77 -15.77 -19.01
C THR A 376 7.49 -16.01 -17.69
N PHE A 377 7.50 -17.26 -17.21
CA PHE A 377 8.22 -17.62 -15.98
C PHE A 377 9.71 -17.30 -16.10
N THR A 378 10.34 -17.64 -17.20
CA THR A 378 11.76 -17.31 -17.46
C THR A 378 12.02 -15.80 -17.44
N LYS A 379 11.14 -14.99 -18.04
CA LYS A 379 11.25 -13.52 -17.99
C LYS A 379 11.11 -12.96 -16.58
N LEU A 380 10.17 -13.49 -15.79
CA LEU A 380 9.97 -13.07 -14.40
C LEU A 380 11.22 -13.33 -13.55
N ILE A 381 11.80 -14.54 -13.66
CA ILE A 381 13.04 -14.87 -12.94
C ILE A 381 14.20 -13.97 -13.39
N GLN A 382 14.33 -13.68 -14.68
CA GLN A 382 15.34 -12.74 -15.16
C GLN A 382 15.14 -11.34 -14.57
N GLN A 383 13.93 -10.80 -14.60
CA GLN A 383 13.63 -9.46 -14.05
C GLN A 383 13.86 -9.41 -12.54
N LEU A 384 13.52 -10.48 -11.81
CA LEU A 384 13.80 -10.57 -10.36
C LEU A 384 15.31 -10.62 -10.09
N ASN A 385 16.08 -11.39 -10.86
CA ASN A 385 17.54 -11.39 -10.76
C ASN A 385 18.15 -10.00 -10.99
N GLU A 386 17.68 -9.29 -12.02
CA GLU A 386 18.13 -7.91 -12.30
C GLU A 386 17.75 -6.95 -11.17
N THR A 387 16.55 -7.10 -10.60
CA THR A 387 16.10 -6.29 -9.45
C THR A 387 17.00 -6.51 -8.23
N VAL A 388 17.26 -7.75 -7.88
CA VAL A 388 18.13 -8.10 -6.74
C VAL A 388 19.56 -7.64 -6.98
N ALA A 389 20.07 -7.72 -8.22
CA ALA A 389 21.41 -7.20 -8.55
C ALA A 389 21.53 -5.68 -8.27
N VAL A 390 20.51 -4.89 -8.62
CA VAL A 390 20.46 -3.44 -8.32
C VAL A 390 20.42 -3.18 -6.80
N ILE A 391 19.64 -3.97 -6.07
CA ILE A 391 19.55 -3.82 -4.61
C ILE A 391 20.88 -4.19 -3.94
N LEU A 392 21.58 -5.23 -4.43
CA LEU A 392 22.92 -5.59 -3.95
C LEU A 392 23.95 -4.49 -4.24
N GLU A 393 23.87 -3.82 -5.39
CA GLU A 393 24.74 -2.66 -5.70
C GLU A 393 24.51 -1.51 -4.72
N TYR A 394 23.26 -1.23 -4.36
CA TYR A 394 22.94 -0.23 -3.34
C TYR A 394 23.50 -0.58 -1.96
N LEU A 395 23.45 -1.85 -1.55
CA LEU A 395 24.05 -2.29 -0.29
C LEU A 395 25.57 -2.28 -0.33
N GLU A 396 26.19 -2.55 -1.48
CA GLU A 396 27.64 -2.45 -1.69
C GLU A 396 28.10 -1.00 -1.52
N ASP A 397 27.42 -0.05 -2.15
CA ASP A 397 27.67 1.39 -2.00
C ASP A 397 27.52 1.85 -0.53
N ALA A 398 26.47 1.41 0.15
CA ALA A 398 26.28 1.71 1.57
C ALA A 398 27.38 1.13 2.45
N LYS A 399 27.88 -0.08 2.15
CA LYS A 399 29.01 -0.71 2.82
C LYS A 399 30.29 0.10 2.64
N GLU A 400 30.56 0.58 1.41
CA GLU A 400 31.74 1.41 1.11
C GLU A 400 31.71 2.74 1.87
N HIS A 401 30.53 3.32 2.08
CA HIS A 401 30.35 4.52 2.89
C HIS A 401 30.28 4.25 4.41
N GLY A 402 30.45 2.99 4.84
CA GLY A 402 30.43 2.61 6.26
C GLY A 402 29.07 2.70 6.94
N GLN A 403 27.98 2.79 6.18
CA GLN A 403 26.61 2.82 6.69
C GLN A 403 26.18 1.42 7.10
N LYS A 404 25.64 1.28 8.32
CA LYS A 404 25.08 0.02 8.83
C LYS A 404 23.68 0.17 9.35
N LYS A 405 23.17 1.40 9.49
CA LYS A 405 21.89 1.70 10.09
C LYS A 405 20.99 2.46 9.11
N GLY A 406 19.77 1.94 8.89
CA GLY A 406 18.77 2.55 8.03
C GLY A 406 17.65 1.57 7.67
N ASP A 407 16.40 2.04 7.72
CA ASP A 407 15.24 1.19 7.36
C ASP A 407 15.21 0.85 5.87
N ASP A 408 15.77 1.68 5.01
CA ASP A 408 15.94 1.41 3.59
C ASP A 408 16.97 0.28 3.34
N LEU A 409 18.03 0.22 4.14
CA LEU A 409 19.00 -0.87 4.10
C LEU A 409 18.37 -2.16 4.62
N LEU A 410 17.64 -2.09 5.72
CA LEU A 410 16.98 -3.25 6.31
C LEU A 410 15.88 -3.81 5.37
N ALA A 411 15.10 -2.94 4.73
CA ALA A 411 14.13 -3.34 3.72
C ALA A 411 14.80 -3.98 2.49
N SER A 412 15.96 -3.47 2.07
CA SER A 412 16.77 -4.06 1.00
C SER A 412 17.22 -5.47 1.34
N VAL A 413 17.72 -5.69 2.56
CA VAL A 413 18.10 -7.02 3.07
C VAL A 413 16.91 -7.97 3.08
N ARG A 414 15.72 -7.50 3.47
CA ARG A 414 14.49 -8.29 3.49
C ARG A 414 14.12 -8.80 2.09
N ILE A 415 14.16 -7.94 1.07
CA ILE A 415 13.84 -8.35 -0.32
C ILE A 415 14.85 -9.37 -0.83
N ILE A 416 16.13 -9.15 -0.57
CA ILE A 416 17.18 -10.11 -0.95
C ILE A 416 16.94 -11.46 -0.26
N GLY A 417 16.68 -11.45 1.06
CA GLY A 417 16.40 -12.65 1.82
C GLY A 417 15.20 -13.43 1.29
N SER A 418 14.08 -12.73 0.99
CA SER A 418 12.88 -13.32 0.42
C SER A 418 13.14 -13.97 -0.95
N TYR A 419 13.88 -13.30 -1.83
CA TYR A 419 14.18 -13.85 -3.15
C TYR A 419 15.15 -15.03 -3.09
N LEU A 420 16.22 -14.92 -2.30
CA LEU A 420 17.25 -15.95 -2.19
C LEU A 420 16.77 -17.19 -1.41
N ALA A 421 15.69 -17.07 -0.65
CA ALA A 421 15.02 -18.23 -0.08
C ALA A 421 14.46 -19.16 -1.17
N GLU A 422 13.95 -18.58 -2.26
CA GLU A 422 13.39 -19.33 -3.41
C GLU A 422 14.45 -19.63 -4.48
N ALA A 423 15.44 -18.74 -4.65
CA ALA A 423 16.48 -18.84 -5.66
C ALA A 423 17.90 -18.76 -5.04
N PRO A 424 18.31 -19.75 -4.22
CA PRO A 424 19.54 -19.67 -3.38
C PRO A 424 20.85 -19.65 -4.20
N LEU A 425 20.77 -19.89 -5.49
CA LEU A 425 21.93 -19.84 -6.41
C LEU A 425 22.03 -18.52 -7.16
N ALA A 426 21.07 -17.61 -7.00
CA ALA A 426 21.09 -16.32 -7.68
C ALA A 426 22.17 -15.40 -7.08
N CYS A 427 22.86 -14.64 -7.93
CA CYS A 427 23.85 -13.60 -7.54
C CYS A 427 24.93 -14.06 -6.54
N GLN A 428 25.32 -15.35 -6.56
CA GLN A 428 26.15 -16.01 -5.54
C GLN A 428 27.42 -15.25 -5.14
N GLU A 429 28.18 -14.73 -6.11
CA GLU A 429 29.46 -14.04 -5.82
C GLU A 429 29.21 -12.74 -5.01
N LYS A 430 28.28 -11.89 -5.46
CA LYS A 430 27.94 -10.65 -4.75
C LYS A 430 27.34 -10.93 -3.37
N VAL A 431 26.46 -11.91 -3.29
CA VAL A 431 25.84 -12.32 -2.01
C VAL A 431 26.90 -12.78 -1.02
N LYS A 432 27.88 -13.58 -1.44
CA LYS A 432 28.98 -14.04 -0.60
C LYS A 432 29.83 -12.90 -0.06
N ASP A 433 30.12 -11.89 -0.91
CA ASP A 433 30.94 -10.73 -0.53
C ASP A 433 30.20 -9.76 0.41
N LEU A 434 28.88 -9.74 0.33
CA LEU A 434 28.01 -8.85 1.12
C LEU A 434 27.35 -9.54 2.33
N LEU A 435 27.45 -10.88 2.46
CA LEU A 435 26.70 -11.63 3.48
C LEU A 435 26.96 -11.10 4.89
N GLY A 436 28.24 -10.92 5.27
CA GLY A 436 28.58 -10.38 6.60
C GLY A 436 28.05 -8.96 6.82
N TYR A 437 28.06 -8.12 5.76
CA TYR A 437 27.47 -6.80 5.85
C TYR A 437 25.96 -6.85 6.02
N MET A 438 25.25 -7.64 5.22
CA MET A 438 23.79 -7.80 5.31
C MET A 438 23.33 -8.28 6.70
N LEU A 439 24.07 -9.20 7.31
CA LEU A 439 23.78 -9.70 8.67
C LEU A 439 24.01 -8.63 9.76
N SER A 440 24.82 -7.60 9.48
CA SER A 440 25.13 -6.49 10.39
C SER A 440 24.28 -5.23 10.20
N VAL A 441 23.30 -5.25 9.27
CA VAL A 441 22.43 -4.09 9.02
C VAL A 441 21.37 -3.98 10.12
N GLU A 442 21.12 -2.76 10.60
CA GLU A 442 20.13 -2.43 11.63
C GLU A 442 19.13 -1.38 11.11
N GLY A 443 17.90 -1.43 11.62
CA GLY A 443 16.89 -0.39 11.40
C GLY A 443 17.21 0.90 12.17
N GLU A 444 16.53 2.00 11.83
CA GLU A 444 16.75 3.30 12.52
C GLU A 444 16.29 3.27 13.98
N ASP A 445 15.07 2.75 14.22
CA ASP A 445 14.44 2.66 15.54
C ASP A 445 14.15 1.19 15.92
N GLU A 446 15.10 0.31 15.63
CA GLU A 446 14.94 -1.13 15.85
C GLU A 446 14.77 -1.45 17.34
N GLN A 447 13.59 -1.91 17.72
CA GLN A 447 13.28 -2.31 19.10
C GLN A 447 13.81 -3.71 19.44
N ARG A 448 13.98 -4.56 18.43
CA ARG A 448 14.50 -5.91 18.56
C ARG A 448 15.75 -6.03 17.68
N PRO A 449 16.92 -6.31 18.24
CA PRO A 449 18.11 -6.57 17.45
C PRO A 449 17.91 -7.81 16.57
N PHE A 450 18.67 -7.92 15.48
CA PHE A 450 18.70 -9.08 14.58
C PHE A 450 17.58 -9.19 13.54
N TYR A 451 16.81 -8.14 13.24
CA TYR A 451 15.83 -8.23 12.14
C TYR A 451 16.48 -8.62 10.80
N SER A 452 17.66 -8.10 10.49
CA SER A 452 18.41 -8.50 9.28
C SER A 452 18.71 -9.99 9.27
N VAL A 453 19.12 -10.55 10.40
CA VAL A 453 19.35 -11.99 10.54
C VAL A 453 18.05 -12.76 10.30
N CYS A 454 16.95 -12.37 10.97
CA CYS A 454 15.63 -13.00 10.80
C CYS A 454 15.17 -13.00 9.33
N PHE A 455 15.35 -11.89 8.61
CA PHE A 455 14.99 -11.81 7.18
C PHE A 455 15.86 -12.70 6.29
N LEU A 456 17.09 -12.98 6.69
CA LEU A 456 18.02 -13.84 5.95
C LEU A 456 17.93 -15.32 6.33
N LEU A 457 17.31 -15.67 7.47
CA LEU A 457 17.22 -17.08 7.93
C LEU A 457 16.68 -18.05 6.89
N PRO A 458 15.61 -17.76 6.13
CA PRO A 458 15.12 -18.65 5.09
C PRO A 458 16.19 -18.97 4.04
N MET A 459 16.90 -17.95 3.56
CA MET A 459 18.02 -18.11 2.64
C MET A 459 19.18 -18.87 3.30
N LEU A 460 19.57 -18.51 4.54
CA LEU A 460 20.67 -19.14 5.26
C LEU A 460 20.40 -20.63 5.47
N CYS A 461 19.18 -21.01 5.82
CA CYS A 461 18.78 -22.41 5.94
C CYS A 461 19.01 -23.15 4.61
N GLN A 462 18.57 -22.60 3.49
CA GLN A 462 18.72 -23.20 2.17
C GLN A 462 20.20 -23.34 1.74
N ILE A 463 21.00 -22.28 1.84
CA ILE A 463 22.40 -22.35 1.42
C ILE A 463 23.24 -23.27 2.31
N THR A 464 22.97 -23.34 3.61
CA THR A 464 23.71 -24.19 4.57
C THR A 464 23.39 -25.68 4.45
N MET A 465 22.38 -26.05 3.67
CA MET A 465 22.20 -27.43 3.24
C MET A 465 23.41 -27.96 2.44
N LYS A 466 24.22 -27.06 1.84
CA LYS A 466 25.46 -27.37 1.12
C LYS A 466 26.69 -26.93 1.91
N VAL A 467 27.82 -27.63 1.71
CA VAL A 467 29.08 -27.33 2.41
C VAL A 467 29.60 -25.94 2.05
N GLU A 468 29.44 -25.52 0.81
CA GLU A 468 29.88 -24.22 0.29
C GLU A 468 29.19 -23.07 0.99
N GLY A 469 27.88 -23.17 1.22
CA GLY A 469 27.12 -22.17 1.97
C GLY A 469 27.52 -22.12 3.45
N CYS A 470 27.79 -23.29 4.06
CA CYS A 470 28.32 -23.35 5.42
C CYS A 470 29.69 -22.65 5.51
N LYS A 471 30.57 -22.86 4.50
CA LYS A 471 31.88 -22.17 4.44
C LYS A 471 31.70 -20.66 4.26
N ALA A 472 30.78 -20.22 3.42
CA ALA A 472 30.48 -18.81 3.21
C ALA A 472 30.04 -18.13 4.52
N LEU A 473 29.10 -18.73 5.25
CA LEU A 473 28.62 -18.20 6.54
C LEU A 473 29.72 -18.23 7.62
N ALA A 474 30.53 -19.28 7.67
CA ALA A 474 31.64 -19.36 8.64
C ALA A 474 32.77 -18.34 8.31
N SER A 475 33.07 -18.10 7.03
CA SER A 475 34.15 -17.20 6.61
C SER A 475 33.82 -15.72 6.75
N CYS A 476 32.55 -15.32 6.72
CA CYS A 476 32.17 -13.93 6.93
C CYS A 476 32.27 -13.47 8.39
N GLY A 477 32.50 -14.40 9.33
CA GLY A 477 32.65 -14.09 10.77
C GLY A 477 31.33 -13.86 11.51
N GLU A 478 30.20 -13.92 10.81
CA GLU A 478 28.89 -13.55 11.34
C GLU A 478 28.04 -14.76 11.79
N LEU A 479 28.63 -15.94 11.87
CA LEU A 479 27.94 -17.11 12.50
C LEU A 479 27.50 -16.77 13.92
N LYS A 480 28.28 -15.96 14.64
CA LYS A 480 27.91 -15.45 15.96
C LYS A 480 26.58 -14.70 15.94
N ALA A 481 26.30 -13.89 14.92
CA ALA A 481 25.03 -13.16 14.80
C ALA A 481 23.82 -14.11 14.75
N VAL A 482 23.93 -15.24 14.05
CA VAL A 482 22.87 -16.26 14.00
C VAL A 482 22.68 -16.93 15.36
N LEU A 483 23.78 -17.25 16.08
CA LEU A 483 23.74 -17.86 17.42
C LEU A 483 23.15 -16.87 18.45
N ASP A 484 23.56 -15.61 18.41
CA ASP A 484 23.05 -14.54 19.27
C ASP A 484 21.55 -14.26 18.98
N CYS A 485 21.15 -14.31 17.71
CA CYS A 485 19.76 -14.18 17.29
C CYS A 485 18.91 -15.30 17.90
N LEU A 486 19.31 -16.56 17.73
CA LEU A 486 18.59 -17.70 18.33
C LEU A 486 18.54 -17.58 19.86
N SER A 487 19.66 -17.26 20.49
CA SER A 487 19.72 -17.12 21.97
C SER A 487 18.78 -16.01 22.46
N ASN A 488 18.64 -14.91 21.71
CA ASN A 488 17.72 -13.83 22.04
C ASN A 488 16.26 -14.24 21.85
N LEU A 489 15.94 -14.89 20.71
CA LEU A 489 14.56 -15.34 20.41
C LEU A 489 14.03 -16.33 21.44
N ILE A 490 14.84 -17.35 21.84
CA ILE A 490 14.42 -18.37 22.82
C ILE A 490 14.53 -17.91 24.26
N GLY A 491 15.31 -16.86 24.55
CA GLY A 491 15.48 -16.28 25.90
C GLY A 491 14.43 -15.22 26.27
N SER A 492 13.61 -14.75 25.34
CA SER A 492 12.60 -13.73 25.60
C SER A 492 11.27 -14.33 26.05
N ASN A 493 10.67 -13.76 27.09
CA ASN A 493 9.34 -14.16 27.56
C ASN A 493 8.26 -13.67 26.58
N GLY A 494 7.65 -14.59 25.86
CA GLY A 494 6.52 -14.35 24.97
C GLY A 494 6.90 -14.29 23.48
N TYR A 495 6.77 -15.42 22.80
CA TYR A 495 6.96 -15.53 21.36
C TYR A 495 5.71 -15.03 20.61
N THR A 496 5.92 -14.39 19.48
CA THR A 496 4.88 -14.28 18.44
C THR A 496 4.91 -15.52 17.54
N VAL A 497 3.86 -15.75 16.75
CA VAL A 497 3.83 -16.84 15.75
C VAL A 497 4.96 -16.67 14.72
N GLU A 498 5.32 -15.43 14.39
CA GLU A 498 6.43 -15.09 13.49
C GLU A 498 7.77 -15.45 14.09
N ASP A 499 7.97 -15.26 15.41
CA ASP A 499 9.20 -15.65 16.13
C ASP A 499 9.40 -17.17 16.06
N SER A 500 8.34 -17.98 16.11
CA SER A 500 8.44 -19.44 16.02
C SER A 500 9.09 -19.91 14.72
N SER A 501 8.68 -19.35 13.57
CA SER A 501 9.29 -19.69 12.27
C SER A 501 10.78 -19.32 12.21
N CYS A 502 11.16 -18.17 12.75
CA CYS A 502 12.57 -17.75 12.84
C CYS A 502 13.38 -18.68 13.74
N ILE A 503 12.83 -19.13 14.87
CA ILE A 503 13.49 -20.08 15.78
C ILE A 503 13.83 -21.39 15.05
N PHE A 504 12.87 -21.98 14.33
CA PHE A 504 13.09 -23.22 13.58
C PHE A 504 14.14 -23.06 12.50
N LEU A 505 14.07 -22.00 11.68
CA LEU A 505 15.05 -21.73 10.63
C LEU A 505 16.45 -21.47 11.18
N ALA A 506 16.57 -20.79 12.32
CA ALA A 506 17.85 -20.59 13.01
C ALA A 506 18.41 -21.91 13.53
N CYS A 507 17.58 -22.75 14.14
CA CYS A 507 17.96 -24.09 14.60
C CYS A 507 18.48 -24.93 13.42
N ASP A 508 17.76 -25.00 12.31
CA ASP A 508 18.17 -25.76 11.13
C ASP A 508 19.49 -25.23 10.54
N THR A 509 19.63 -23.91 10.46
CA THR A 509 20.87 -23.28 10.00
C THR A 509 22.08 -23.68 10.87
N ILE A 510 21.90 -23.64 12.18
CA ILE A 510 22.94 -24.01 13.15
C ILE A 510 23.24 -25.53 13.08
N MET A 511 22.21 -26.37 13.03
CA MET A 511 22.40 -27.83 12.89
C MET A 511 23.14 -28.18 11.61
N ASN A 512 22.78 -27.56 10.48
CA ASN A 512 23.45 -27.73 9.19
C ASN A 512 24.96 -27.44 9.28
N LEU A 513 25.33 -26.38 9.98
CA LEU A 513 26.74 -26.01 10.21
C LEU A 513 27.45 -27.00 11.11
N LEU A 514 26.85 -27.39 12.25
CA LEU A 514 27.41 -28.31 13.21
C LEU A 514 27.61 -29.72 12.64
N LEU A 515 26.66 -30.20 11.82
CA LEU A 515 26.75 -31.49 11.11
C LEU A 515 27.90 -31.52 10.08
N LYS A 516 28.24 -30.36 9.51
CA LYS A 516 29.31 -30.24 8.50
C LYS A 516 30.63 -29.71 9.05
N LYS A 517 30.78 -29.66 10.36
CA LYS A 517 31.92 -29.08 11.11
C LYS A 517 33.31 -29.47 10.56
N ASP A 518 33.51 -30.73 10.28
CA ASP A 518 34.82 -31.28 9.84
C ASP A 518 35.26 -30.73 8.47
N LYS A 519 34.27 -30.28 7.65
CA LYS A 519 34.49 -29.72 6.31
C LYS A 519 34.59 -28.19 6.31
N VAL A 520 34.12 -27.54 7.37
CA VAL A 520 33.97 -26.07 7.44
C VAL A 520 35.06 -25.39 8.26
N GLN A 521 35.78 -26.14 9.11
CA GLN A 521 36.82 -25.65 10.06
C GLN A 521 36.29 -24.50 10.94
N LEU A 522 35.20 -24.76 11.67
CA LEU A 522 34.59 -23.75 12.54
C LEU A 522 35.55 -23.33 13.66
N THR A 523 35.92 -22.05 13.68
CA THR A 523 36.76 -21.43 14.73
C THR A 523 35.87 -20.55 15.62
N LEU A 524 34.99 -21.17 16.45
CA LEU A 524 34.17 -20.42 17.40
C LEU A 524 34.78 -20.50 18.79
N ASP A 525 34.68 -19.39 19.53
CA ASP A 525 35.03 -19.34 20.93
C ASP A 525 34.05 -20.18 21.75
N GLY A 526 34.56 -20.93 22.73
CA GLY A 526 33.74 -21.78 23.62
C GLY A 526 32.69 -21.03 24.42
N SER A 527 32.87 -19.71 24.63
CA SER A 527 31.90 -18.84 25.31
C SER A 527 30.57 -18.73 24.53
N VAL A 528 30.61 -18.64 23.19
CA VAL A 528 29.41 -18.51 22.35
C VAL A 528 28.54 -19.76 22.44
N PHE A 529 29.15 -20.93 22.47
CA PHE A 529 28.41 -22.18 22.69
C PHE A 529 27.84 -22.30 24.11
N ALA A 530 28.54 -21.80 25.12
CA ALA A 530 28.04 -21.78 26.49
C ALA A 530 26.79 -20.89 26.62
N ASP A 531 26.78 -19.73 25.97
CA ASP A 531 25.63 -18.84 25.99
C ASP A 531 24.42 -19.44 25.26
N LEU A 532 24.61 -20.06 24.09
CA LEU A 532 23.54 -20.79 23.40
C LEU A 532 23.02 -21.97 24.27
N LEU A 533 23.88 -22.76 24.89
CA LEU A 533 23.46 -23.86 25.76
C LEU A 533 22.65 -23.38 26.97
N LYS A 534 22.98 -22.22 27.57
CA LYS A 534 22.15 -21.59 28.61
C LYS A 534 20.75 -21.21 28.09
N ALA A 535 20.69 -20.61 26.91
CA ALA A 535 19.41 -20.25 26.29
C ALA A 535 18.57 -21.49 25.95
N LEU A 536 19.18 -22.56 25.42
CA LEU A 536 18.50 -23.83 25.14
C LEU A 536 18.00 -24.52 26.41
N ALA A 537 18.76 -24.48 27.53
CA ALA A 537 18.31 -24.98 28.81
C ALA A 537 17.06 -24.23 29.29
N TYR A 538 17.08 -22.90 29.25
CA TYR A 538 15.94 -22.08 29.61
C TYR A 538 14.72 -22.37 28.71
N TRP A 539 14.92 -22.44 27.40
CA TRP A 539 13.84 -22.73 26.44
C TRP A 539 13.18 -24.09 26.71
N SER A 540 13.99 -25.13 26.96
CA SER A 540 13.51 -26.48 27.26
C SER A 540 12.69 -26.61 28.56
N GLU A 541 12.91 -25.72 29.53
CA GLU A 541 12.13 -25.65 30.77
C GLU A 541 10.79 -24.91 30.59
N ASN A 542 10.67 -24.08 29.54
CA ASN A 542 9.52 -23.21 29.30
C ASN A 542 8.68 -23.60 28.05
N THR A 543 8.99 -24.72 27.39
CA THR A 543 8.22 -25.26 26.27
C THR A 543 7.77 -26.68 26.54
N ASP A 544 6.52 -26.98 26.19
CA ASP A 544 5.95 -28.33 26.22
C ASP A 544 5.89 -28.96 24.81
N ASP A 545 6.32 -28.23 23.77
CA ASP A 545 6.32 -28.71 22.40
C ASP A 545 7.47 -29.68 22.15
N MET A 546 7.13 -30.91 21.76
CA MET A 546 8.10 -32.00 21.57
C MET A 546 9.08 -31.69 20.43
N SER A 547 8.62 -31.11 19.31
CA SER A 547 9.49 -30.78 18.18
C SER A 547 10.54 -29.74 18.59
N SER A 548 10.16 -28.72 19.35
CA SER A 548 11.09 -27.73 19.91
C SER A 548 12.12 -28.37 20.84
N MET A 549 11.67 -29.29 21.69
CA MET A 549 12.58 -30.03 22.59
C MET A 549 13.57 -30.92 21.82
N MET A 550 13.11 -31.61 20.76
CA MET A 550 13.96 -32.44 19.91
C MET A 550 15.01 -31.59 19.18
N MET A 551 14.65 -30.43 18.66
CA MET A 551 15.61 -29.50 18.03
C MET A 551 16.64 -28.98 19.01
N ALA A 552 16.21 -28.55 20.20
CA ALA A 552 17.11 -28.08 21.25
C ALA A 552 18.07 -29.20 21.69
N ALA A 553 17.57 -30.42 21.89
CA ALA A 553 18.38 -31.58 22.26
C ALA A 553 19.40 -31.97 21.18
N SER A 554 19.01 -31.88 19.89
CA SER A 554 19.88 -32.13 18.73
C SER A 554 21.05 -31.15 18.67
N ILE A 555 20.77 -29.85 18.84
CA ILE A 555 21.81 -28.80 18.87
C ILE A 555 22.74 -29.05 20.08
N CYS A 556 22.19 -29.33 21.27
CA CYS A 556 22.98 -29.67 22.46
C CYS A 556 23.89 -30.89 22.22
N ALA A 557 23.36 -31.96 21.63
CA ALA A 557 24.11 -33.15 21.31
C ALA A 557 25.27 -32.89 20.35
N LEU A 558 25.04 -32.04 19.33
CA LEU A 558 26.07 -31.63 18.39
C LEU A 558 27.15 -30.73 19.03
N ILE A 559 26.78 -29.82 19.95
CA ILE A 559 27.74 -28.96 20.66
C ILE A 559 28.56 -29.81 21.64
N PHE A 560 27.99 -30.81 22.32
CA PHE A 560 28.71 -31.70 23.23
C PHE A 560 29.77 -32.55 22.50
N ASP A 561 29.65 -32.71 21.18
CA ASP A 561 30.72 -33.32 20.39
C ASP A 561 32.00 -32.47 20.30
N PHE A 562 31.93 -31.16 20.55
CA PHE A 562 33.11 -30.25 20.50
C PHE A 562 33.66 -29.91 21.86
N THR A 563 32.88 -30.08 22.91
CA THR A 563 33.17 -29.58 24.25
C THR A 563 33.35 -30.72 25.24
N SER A 564 33.73 -30.38 26.45
CA SER A 564 33.75 -31.31 27.60
C SER A 564 33.07 -30.63 28.79
N GLU A 565 32.60 -31.45 29.75
CA GLU A 565 31.96 -30.96 30.97
C GLU A 565 32.86 -29.93 31.70
N GLU A 566 34.15 -30.22 31.83
CA GLU A 566 35.12 -29.33 32.45
C GLU A 566 35.28 -28.00 31.68
N ALA A 567 35.37 -28.05 30.36
CA ALA A 567 35.50 -26.87 29.54
C ALA A 567 34.28 -25.93 29.60
N LEU A 568 33.06 -26.48 29.70
CA LEU A 568 31.82 -25.71 29.86
C LEU A 568 31.70 -25.10 31.25
N LEU A 569 32.05 -25.85 32.31
CA LEU A 569 31.99 -25.36 33.69
C LEU A 569 33.04 -24.31 34.01
N ASN A 570 34.09 -24.19 33.20
CA ASN A 570 35.07 -23.09 33.26
C ASN A 570 34.61 -21.82 32.59
N GLN A 571 33.49 -21.81 31.85
CA GLN A 571 32.95 -20.61 31.23
C GLN A 571 32.21 -19.74 32.28
N PRO A 572 32.30 -18.39 32.14
CA PRO A 572 31.54 -17.47 32.99
C PRO A 572 30.05 -17.79 32.96
N ASP A 573 29.40 -17.78 34.12
CA ASP A 573 27.95 -17.93 34.26
C ASP A 573 27.37 -19.29 33.77
N PHE A 574 28.19 -20.28 33.43
CA PHE A 574 27.73 -21.61 33.11
C PHE A 574 27.89 -22.52 34.37
N ASN A 575 26.81 -23.13 34.82
CA ASN A 575 26.79 -23.84 36.08
C ASN A 575 26.23 -25.29 35.99
N HIS A 576 26.36 -26.04 37.06
CA HIS A 576 25.88 -27.42 37.16
C HIS A 576 24.33 -27.52 37.00
N SER A 577 23.56 -26.48 37.36
CA SER A 577 22.11 -26.49 37.20
C SER A 577 21.75 -26.45 35.69
N THR A 578 22.37 -25.55 34.93
CA THR A 578 22.19 -25.47 33.46
C THR A 578 22.54 -26.82 32.81
N LEU A 579 23.65 -27.42 33.20
CA LEU A 579 24.06 -28.70 32.65
C LEU A 579 23.07 -29.83 33.01
N SER A 580 22.51 -29.80 34.23
CA SER A 580 21.49 -30.76 34.66
C SER A 580 20.19 -30.63 33.83
N SER A 581 19.73 -29.40 33.53
CA SER A 581 18.55 -29.17 32.68
C SER A 581 18.77 -29.70 31.26
N LEU A 582 19.96 -29.50 30.67
CA LEU A 582 20.31 -30.05 29.35
C LEU A 582 20.37 -31.61 29.38
N TYR A 583 20.86 -32.20 30.47
CA TYR A 583 20.85 -33.65 30.61
C TYR A 583 19.44 -34.23 30.70
N GLN A 584 18.55 -33.55 31.44
CA GLN A 584 17.13 -33.92 31.50
C GLN A 584 16.44 -33.78 30.14
N LEU A 585 16.74 -32.72 29.39
CA LEU A 585 16.24 -32.52 28.03
C LEU A 585 16.61 -33.70 27.12
N ILE A 586 17.91 -34.03 27.05
CA ILE A 586 18.41 -35.15 26.23
C ILE A 586 17.82 -36.50 26.70
N ALA A 587 17.71 -36.72 28.00
CA ALA A 587 17.13 -37.94 28.53
C ALA A 587 15.65 -38.11 28.18
N ARG A 588 14.85 -37.01 28.23
CA ARG A 588 13.44 -37.01 27.80
C ARG A 588 13.31 -37.33 26.31
N CYS A 589 14.11 -36.70 25.47
CA CYS A 589 14.05 -36.91 24.01
C CYS A 589 14.48 -38.34 23.63
N LEU A 590 15.49 -38.94 24.33
CA LEU A 590 15.88 -40.33 24.10
C LEU A 590 14.80 -41.35 24.57
N ALA A 591 14.01 -40.99 25.59
CA ALA A 591 12.92 -41.84 26.09
C ALA A 591 11.63 -41.78 25.21
N SER A 592 11.39 -40.69 24.50
CA SER A 592 10.17 -40.47 23.73
C SER A 592 10.22 -41.01 22.30
N SER A 593 11.33 -41.57 21.82
CA SER A 593 11.58 -41.97 20.42
C SER A 593 10.69 -43.11 19.87
N GLU A 594 9.65 -43.56 20.56
CA GLU A 594 8.78 -44.68 20.13
C GLU A 594 7.47 -44.24 19.42
N GLN A 595 7.17 -42.94 19.27
CA GLN A 595 5.86 -42.45 18.75
C GLN A 595 5.93 -41.34 17.65
N ASP A 596 7.07 -41.13 16.99
CA ASP A 596 7.38 -39.90 16.30
C ASP A 596 7.06 -39.87 14.77
N THR A 597 6.88 -38.64 14.21
CA THR A 597 6.78 -38.30 12.78
C THR A 597 8.14 -38.56 12.08
N GLU A 598 8.16 -38.63 10.72
CA GLU A 598 9.42 -38.86 9.97
C GLU A 598 10.53 -37.85 10.31
N THR A 599 10.19 -36.58 10.47
CA THR A 599 11.15 -35.51 10.86
C THR A 599 11.71 -35.68 12.27
N ASP A 600 10.92 -36.18 13.20
CA ASP A 600 11.38 -36.44 14.57
C ASP A 600 12.31 -37.64 14.64
N MET A 601 12.20 -38.59 13.70
CA MET A 601 13.13 -39.73 13.58
C MET A 601 14.56 -39.28 13.25
N ASP A 602 14.74 -38.32 12.35
CA ASP A 602 16.06 -37.79 11.98
C ASP A 602 16.72 -37.06 13.14
N LEU A 603 15.97 -36.28 13.91
CA LEU A 603 16.46 -35.58 15.10
C LEU A 603 16.82 -36.58 16.23
N SER A 604 16.01 -37.61 16.43
CA SER A 604 16.27 -38.70 17.38
C SER A 604 17.56 -39.44 17.02
N GLU A 605 17.84 -39.68 15.74
CA GLU A 605 19.09 -40.32 15.30
C GLU A 605 20.30 -39.41 15.61
N ILE A 606 20.20 -38.07 15.37
CA ILE A 606 21.26 -37.12 15.72
C ILE A 606 21.58 -37.19 17.23
N ILE A 607 20.55 -37.20 18.09
CA ILE A 607 20.72 -37.23 19.53
C ILE A 607 21.35 -38.54 19.97
N SER A 608 20.87 -39.71 19.50
CA SER A 608 21.33 -41.03 19.90
C SER A 608 22.76 -41.32 19.41
N ALA A 609 23.05 -40.95 18.13
CA ALA A 609 24.39 -41.07 17.59
C ALA A 609 25.39 -40.13 18.31
N GLY A 610 24.96 -38.89 18.60
CA GLY A 610 25.72 -37.94 19.40
C GLY A 610 26.02 -38.50 20.78
N PHE A 611 24.99 -38.92 21.51
CA PHE A 611 25.13 -39.51 22.86
C PHE A 611 26.15 -40.64 22.89
N SER A 612 26.13 -41.51 21.89
CA SER A 612 27.07 -42.63 21.79
C SER A 612 28.53 -42.17 21.69
N ARG A 613 28.80 -41.03 21.04
CA ARG A 613 30.16 -40.47 20.85
C ARG A 613 30.70 -39.76 22.07
N TRP A 614 29.91 -38.86 22.69
CA TRP A 614 30.42 -37.94 23.71
C TRP A 614 30.04 -38.25 25.15
N ALA A 615 29.12 -39.22 25.43
CA ALA A 615 28.66 -39.53 26.79
C ALA A 615 29.80 -39.91 27.78
N HIS A 616 30.95 -40.36 27.30
CA HIS A 616 32.11 -40.64 28.14
C HIS A 616 32.78 -39.39 28.69
N ARG A 617 32.61 -38.22 28.02
CA ARG A 617 33.14 -36.92 28.47
C ARG A 617 32.20 -36.19 29.43
N TYR A 618 30.97 -36.69 29.59
CA TYR A 618 29.94 -36.14 30.46
C TYR A 618 29.41 -37.22 31.43
N PRO A 619 30.12 -37.52 32.50
CA PRO A 619 29.80 -38.65 33.35
C PRO A 619 28.41 -38.62 33.97
N GLN A 620 27.89 -37.44 34.32
CA GLN A 620 26.60 -37.31 35.01
C GLN A 620 25.39 -37.58 34.10
N ILE A 621 25.51 -37.40 32.75
CA ILE A 621 24.41 -37.67 31.83
C ILE A 621 24.03 -39.16 31.79
N LYS A 622 25.01 -40.06 32.04
CA LYS A 622 24.74 -41.49 32.09
C LYS A 622 23.81 -41.86 33.25
N VAL A 623 23.80 -41.05 34.30
CA VAL A 623 22.90 -41.23 35.44
C VAL A 623 21.50 -40.76 35.08
N ALA A 624 21.38 -39.63 34.38
CA ALA A 624 20.10 -39.07 33.95
C ALA A 624 19.37 -39.92 32.88
N VAL A 625 20.10 -40.55 31.97
CA VAL A 625 19.52 -41.40 30.89
C VAL A 625 19.14 -42.81 31.38
N LYS A 626 19.65 -43.25 32.54
CA LYS A 626 19.33 -44.58 33.10
C LYS A 626 18.07 -44.63 33.96
N ILE A 627 17.36 -43.48 34.12
CA ILE A 627 16.08 -43.42 34.80
C ILE A 627 14.97 -43.60 33.78
#